data_6e1202911cbc14880b776c1a15b069ff
#
_entry.id   6e1202911cbc14880b776c1a15b069ff
#
_cell.length_a   1.000
_cell.length_b   1.000
_cell.length_c   1.000
_cell.angle_alpha   90.00
_cell.angle_beta   90.00
_cell.angle_gamma   90.00
#
_symmetry.space_group_name_H-M   'P 1'
#
loop_
_entity.id
_entity.type
_entity.pdbx_description
1 polymer ?
#
loop_
_entity_poly.entity_id
_entity_poly.type
_entity_poly.pdbx_seq_one_letter_code
_entity_poly.pdbx_strand_id
1 'polypeptide(L)'
;NTEVDFFVGGGMKFFSSRETDDRNIIEELKANNYQVDNFFDTELSDIKIDRSKNFAYFTANGSPLPKTSGRNYLNQSTDMALDFLSKRSGEAGFFLMIEGSQIDWGGHANDSEYIITEMLDFDKTIGKVLDFAKKDGNTLVVVTADHETGGYAINPGSEMGEIIGAFTTDYHTAAMIPVFAYGPGGEMFCGIYENTAIFDFIKTLKR
;
A
#
# COMPACT_ATOMS: atom_id res chain seq x y z
N ASN A 1 1.50 22.08 -8.16
CA ASN A 1 1.61 20.65 -8.50
C ASN A 1 2.25 19.95 -7.32
N THR A 2 1.62 18.87 -6.84
CA THR A 2 2.23 18.00 -5.84
C THR A 2 2.90 16.88 -6.62
N GLU A 3 4.21 16.74 -6.48
CA GLU A 3 4.97 15.65 -7.08
C GLU A 3 4.96 14.45 -6.12
N VAL A 4 4.89 13.24 -6.68
CA VAL A 4 5.03 12.00 -5.95
C VAL A 4 6.45 11.51 -6.16
N ASP A 5 7.29 11.56 -5.13
CA ASP A 5 8.71 11.23 -5.24
C ASP A 5 8.99 9.77 -5.56
N PHE A 6 8.10 8.86 -5.14
CA PHE A 6 8.25 7.43 -5.28
C PHE A 6 6.90 6.74 -5.43
N PHE A 7 6.72 5.90 -6.45
CA PHE A 7 5.58 4.99 -6.50
C PHE A 7 5.91 3.66 -7.18
N VAL A 8 5.28 2.60 -6.71
CA VAL A 8 5.34 1.24 -7.27
C VAL A 8 3.93 0.68 -7.30
N GLY A 9 3.47 0.21 -8.44
CA GLY A 9 2.13 -0.35 -8.58
C GLY A 9 1.83 -0.86 -9.98
N GLY A 10 0.67 -1.46 -10.18
CA GLY A 10 0.19 -1.85 -11.50
C GLY A 10 -0.35 -0.67 -12.30
N GLY A 11 -1.05 -0.99 -13.41
CA GLY A 11 -1.78 0.01 -14.18
C GLY A 11 -0.99 0.74 -15.26
N MET A 12 0.14 0.20 -15.74
CA MET A 12 0.97 0.83 -16.76
C MET A 12 0.16 1.31 -17.97
N LYS A 13 -0.83 0.53 -18.42
CA LYS A 13 -1.68 0.90 -19.56
C LYS A 13 -2.43 2.23 -19.35
N PHE A 14 -2.80 2.56 -18.14
CA PHE A 14 -3.52 3.81 -17.82
C PHE A 14 -2.59 5.04 -17.88
N PHE A 15 -1.29 4.83 -17.95
CA PHE A 15 -0.28 5.87 -18.12
C PHE A 15 0.17 5.99 -19.59
N SER A 16 0.23 4.88 -20.34
CA SER A 16 0.78 4.84 -21.70
C SER A 16 -0.27 4.76 -22.80
N SER A 17 -1.44 4.17 -22.52
CA SER A 17 -2.49 3.88 -23.50
C SER A 17 -3.85 4.31 -22.95
N ARG A 18 -3.99 5.60 -22.70
CA ARG A 18 -5.15 6.20 -22.05
C ARG A 18 -6.35 6.22 -23.01
N GLU A 19 -7.52 5.86 -22.49
CA GLU A 19 -8.77 5.87 -23.26
C GLU A 19 -9.45 7.25 -23.28
N THR A 20 -9.04 8.14 -22.37
CA THR A 20 -9.69 9.45 -22.15
C THR A 20 -9.01 10.60 -22.90
N ASP A 21 -7.77 10.42 -23.32
CA ASP A 21 -6.96 11.42 -24.01
C ASP A 21 -5.75 10.76 -24.71
N ASP A 22 -5.03 11.51 -25.54
CA ASP A 22 -3.83 11.05 -26.28
C ASP A 22 -2.52 11.23 -25.50
N ARG A 23 -2.56 11.50 -24.19
CA ARG A 23 -1.35 11.73 -23.39
C ARG A 23 -0.63 10.40 -23.10
N ASN A 24 0.69 10.48 -23.11
CA ASN A 24 1.57 9.43 -22.59
C ASN A 24 2.22 9.91 -21.28
N ILE A 25 1.63 9.56 -20.15
CA ILE A 25 2.08 9.99 -18.83
C ILE A 25 3.46 9.41 -18.49
N ILE A 26 3.86 8.27 -19.05
CA ILE A 26 5.19 7.69 -18.86
C ILE A 26 6.25 8.62 -19.45
N GLU A 27 6.04 9.12 -20.67
CA GLU A 27 6.98 10.06 -21.30
C GLU A 27 6.98 11.42 -20.56
N GLU A 28 5.83 11.87 -20.07
CA GLU A 28 5.74 13.07 -19.23
C GLU A 28 6.52 12.91 -17.92
N LEU A 29 6.42 11.76 -17.24
CA LEU A 29 7.21 11.46 -16.03
C LEU A 29 8.70 11.51 -16.32
N LYS A 30 9.16 10.85 -17.39
CA LYS A 30 10.56 10.90 -17.81
C LYS A 30 11.04 12.33 -18.08
N ALA A 31 10.22 13.14 -18.75
CA ALA A 31 10.52 14.56 -19.02
C ALA A 31 10.53 15.41 -17.72
N ASN A 32 9.85 14.99 -16.67
CA ASN A 32 9.79 15.62 -15.35
C ASN A 32 10.73 14.97 -14.32
N ASN A 33 11.88 14.48 -14.76
CA ASN A 33 12.94 13.95 -13.90
C ASN A 33 12.56 12.71 -13.09
N TYR A 34 11.75 11.80 -13.67
CA TYR A 34 11.53 10.47 -13.12
C TYR A 34 12.42 9.42 -13.78
N GLN A 35 12.97 8.53 -12.99
CA GLN A 35 13.36 7.21 -13.44
C GLN A 35 12.10 6.36 -13.52
N VAL A 36 11.77 5.84 -14.70
CA VAL A 36 10.56 5.02 -14.92
C VAL A 36 10.98 3.67 -15.45
N ASP A 37 10.74 2.65 -14.66
CA ASP A 37 11.01 1.25 -14.98
C ASP A 37 9.72 0.41 -14.93
N ASN A 38 9.75 -0.78 -15.48
CA ASN A 38 8.58 -1.66 -15.52
C ASN A 38 8.96 -3.15 -15.56
N PHE A 39 7.98 -3.99 -15.26
CA PHE A 39 8.11 -5.44 -15.16
C PHE A 39 8.44 -6.17 -16.49
N PHE A 40 8.24 -5.52 -17.65
CA PHE A 40 8.61 -6.11 -18.94
C PHE A 40 10.11 -6.06 -19.19
N ASP A 41 10.75 -4.96 -18.72
CA ASP A 41 12.13 -4.66 -19.04
C ASP A 41 13.10 -5.14 -17.96
N THR A 42 12.74 -5.02 -16.69
CA THR A 42 13.64 -5.29 -15.56
C THR A 42 12.85 -5.72 -14.32
N GLU A 43 13.28 -6.80 -13.67
CA GLU A 43 12.73 -7.19 -12.38
C GLU A 43 12.99 -6.12 -11.32
N LEU A 44 12.01 -5.90 -10.42
CA LEU A 44 12.13 -4.88 -9.36
C LEU A 44 13.38 -5.10 -8.48
N SER A 45 13.78 -6.36 -8.26
CA SER A 45 14.98 -6.73 -7.50
C SER A 45 16.29 -6.24 -8.11
N ASP A 46 16.33 -6.06 -9.41
CA ASP A 46 17.52 -5.70 -10.17
C ASP A 46 17.64 -4.20 -10.41
N ILE A 47 16.60 -3.43 -10.04
CA ILE A 47 16.57 -1.99 -10.21
C ILE A 47 17.58 -1.30 -9.30
N LYS A 48 18.39 -0.44 -9.91
CA LYS A 48 19.24 0.54 -9.21
C LYS A 48 18.60 1.90 -9.29
N ILE A 49 18.06 2.38 -8.16
CA ILE A 49 17.37 3.66 -8.11
C ILE A 49 18.39 4.80 -8.15
N ASP A 50 18.23 5.70 -9.11
CA ASP A 50 18.93 6.99 -9.16
C ASP A 50 18.25 7.98 -8.19
N ARG A 51 18.83 8.17 -7.02
CA ARG A 51 18.29 9.05 -5.97
C ARG A 51 18.27 10.54 -6.33
N SER A 52 18.86 10.95 -7.43
CA SER A 52 18.74 12.31 -7.94
C SER A 52 17.43 12.57 -8.68
N LYS A 53 16.67 11.50 -8.98
CA LYS A 53 15.39 11.51 -9.68
C LYS A 53 14.26 11.05 -8.78
N ASN A 54 13.03 11.37 -9.14
CA ASN A 54 11.85 10.68 -8.64
C ASN A 54 11.79 9.27 -9.25
N PHE A 55 11.11 8.34 -8.59
CA PHE A 55 11.09 6.95 -9.01
C PHE A 55 9.67 6.44 -9.26
N ALA A 56 9.50 5.73 -10.36
CA ALA A 56 8.27 5.06 -10.75
C ALA A 56 8.56 3.64 -11.24
N TYR A 57 7.83 2.64 -10.74
CA TYR A 57 7.92 1.28 -11.24
C TYR A 57 6.54 0.67 -11.45
N PHE A 58 6.29 0.15 -12.64
CA PHE A 58 5.06 -0.53 -12.98
C PHE A 58 5.21 -2.05 -12.85
N THR A 59 4.46 -2.65 -11.93
CA THR A 59 4.50 -4.08 -11.63
C THR A 59 3.62 -4.92 -12.54
N ALA A 60 2.71 -4.29 -13.30
CA ALA A 60 1.80 -4.94 -14.23
C ALA A 60 1.25 -3.94 -15.24
N ASN A 61 0.80 -4.44 -16.40
CA ASN A 61 0.13 -3.61 -17.40
C ASN A 61 -1.26 -3.13 -16.93
N GLY A 62 -2.03 -4.03 -16.33
CA GLY A 62 -3.28 -3.74 -15.60
C GLY A 62 -3.07 -3.94 -14.10
N SER A 63 -3.99 -4.64 -13.46
CA SER A 63 -3.86 -5.00 -12.05
C SER A 63 -2.80 -6.09 -11.85
N PRO A 64 -2.03 -6.05 -10.76
CA PRO A 64 -1.09 -7.11 -10.43
C PRO A 64 -1.82 -8.43 -10.13
N LEU A 65 -1.10 -9.54 -10.26
CA LEU A 65 -1.59 -10.84 -9.82
C LEU A 65 -1.76 -10.89 -8.30
N PRO A 66 -2.65 -11.76 -7.77
CA PRO A 66 -2.75 -12.00 -6.34
C PRO A 66 -1.50 -12.71 -5.80
N LYS A 67 -1.31 -12.67 -4.49
CA LYS A 67 -0.21 -13.34 -3.81
C LYS A 67 -0.21 -14.85 -4.05
N THR A 68 -1.38 -15.47 -4.10
CA THR A 68 -1.58 -16.88 -4.45
C THR A 68 -1.02 -17.25 -5.82
N SER A 69 -0.93 -16.30 -6.75
CA SER A 69 -0.33 -16.45 -8.08
C SER A 69 1.13 -16.00 -8.17
N GLY A 70 1.81 -15.84 -7.04
CA GLY A 70 3.24 -15.58 -6.96
C GLY A 70 3.66 -14.11 -6.91
N ARG A 71 2.75 -13.16 -6.72
CA ARG A 71 3.10 -11.74 -6.51
C ARG A 71 4.05 -11.58 -5.32
N ASN A 72 5.12 -10.82 -5.47
CA ASN A 72 6.16 -10.68 -4.45
C ASN A 72 6.73 -9.27 -4.28
N TYR A 73 6.20 -8.27 -4.99
CA TYR A 73 6.78 -6.92 -4.99
C TYR A 73 6.50 -6.09 -3.71
N LEU A 74 5.37 -6.31 -2.99
CA LEU A 74 4.89 -5.42 -1.92
C LEU A 74 5.93 -5.21 -0.81
N ASN A 75 6.45 -6.29 -0.27
CA ASN A 75 7.48 -6.25 0.77
C ASN A 75 8.79 -5.60 0.30
N GLN A 76 9.20 -5.89 -0.93
CA GLN A 76 10.41 -5.35 -1.52
C GLN A 76 10.27 -3.87 -1.83
N SER A 77 9.17 -3.45 -2.46
CA SER A 77 8.91 -2.03 -2.75
C SER A 77 8.80 -1.20 -1.48
N THR A 78 8.29 -1.78 -0.38
CA THR A 78 8.26 -1.13 0.93
C THR A 78 9.67 -0.84 1.45
N ASP A 79 10.56 -1.83 1.43
CA ASP A 79 11.97 -1.64 1.82
C ASP A 79 12.64 -0.56 0.96
N MET A 80 12.41 -0.60 -0.37
CA MET A 80 12.94 0.39 -1.31
C MET A 80 12.40 1.80 -1.05
N ALA A 81 11.10 1.93 -0.77
CA ALA A 81 10.45 3.22 -0.48
C ALA A 81 10.99 3.83 0.82
N LEU A 82 11.08 3.04 1.89
CA LEU A 82 11.60 3.49 3.18
C LEU A 82 13.06 3.94 3.05
N ASP A 83 13.92 3.16 2.36
CA ASP A 83 15.31 3.52 2.13
C ASP A 83 15.46 4.76 1.23
N PHE A 84 14.66 4.88 0.18
CA PHE A 84 14.68 6.00 -0.74
C PHE A 84 14.22 7.30 -0.06
N LEU A 85 13.03 7.28 0.54
CA LEU A 85 12.40 8.47 1.10
C LEU A 85 13.13 8.97 2.35
N SER A 86 13.55 8.09 3.27
CA SER A 86 14.28 8.50 4.48
C SER A 86 15.61 9.18 4.18
N LYS A 87 16.30 8.77 3.11
CA LYS A 87 17.58 9.38 2.69
C LYS A 87 17.41 10.66 1.89
N ARG A 88 16.25 10.85 1.23
CA ARG A 88 16.00 11.98 0.36
C ARG A 88 15.32 13.14 1.07
N SER A 89 14.44 12.87 2.02
CA SER A 89 13.58 13.89 2.65
C SER A 89 14.30 14.81 3.64
N GLY A 90 15.44 14.38 4.19
CA GLY A 90 16.17 15.15 5.20
C GLY A 90 15.27 15.48 6.40
N GLU A 91 15.40 16.71 6.93
CA GLU A 91 14.63 17.19 8.09
C GLU A 91 13.13 17.42 7.78
N ALA A 92 12.76 17.54 6.51
CA ALA A 92 11.37 17.74 6.10
C ALA A 92 10.49 16.50 6.35
N GLY A 93 11.11 15.32 6.48
CA GLY A 93 10.41 14.06 6.60
C GLY A 93 9.71 13.63 5.30
N PHE A 94 8.94 12.56 5.37
CA PHE A 94 8.17 12.04 4.23
C PHE A 94 6.81 11.51 4.67
N PHE A 95 5.91 11.37 3.72
CA PHE A 95 4.66 10.63 3.85
C PHE A 95 4.70 9.45 2.90
N LEU A 96 4.43 8.25 3.39
CA LEU A 96 4.38 7.03 2.61
C LEU A 96 3.03 6.33 2.84
N MET A 97 2.31 6.04 1.76
CA MET A 97 1.13 5.19 1.78
C MET A 97 1.48 3.83 1.17
N ILE A 98 1.08 2.76 1.85
CA ILE A 98 1.27 1.38 1.40
C ILE A 98 -0.08 0.70 1.45
N GLU A 99 -0.49 0.07 0.36
CA GLU A 99 -1.80 -0.55 0.24
C GLU A 99 -1.71 -2.05 0.05
N GLY A 100 -2.42 -2.80 0.90
CA GLY A 100 -2.74 -4.20 0.69
C GLY A 100 -4.00 -4.38 -0.16
N SER A 101 -4.02 -3.79 -1.36
CA SER A 101 -5.21 -3.58 -2.20
C SER A 101 -6.00 -4.86 -2.54
N GLN A 102 -5.35 -6.01 -2.58
CA GLN A 102 -5.99 -7.24 -3.02
C GLN A 102 -6.68 -8.02 -1.90
N ILE A 103 -6.62 -7.55 -0.66
CA ILE A 103 -7.46 -8.04 0.43
C ILE A 103 -8.95 -7.81 0.08
N ASP A 104 -9.26 -6.62 -0.40
CA ASP A 104 -10.58 -6.25 -0.92
C ASP A 104 -11.04 -7.17 -2.05
N TRP A 105 -10.17 -7.47 -3.01
CA TRP A 105 -10.48 -8.36 -4.13
C TRP A 105 -10.78 -9.80 -3.68
N GLY A 106 -10.07 -10.28 -2.67
CA GLY A 106 -10.38 -11.55 -2.03
C GLY A 106 -11.77 -11.55 -1.38
N GLY A 107 -12.17 -10.42 -0.78
CA GLY A 107 -13.51 -10.19 -0.24
C GLY A 107 -14.59 -10.23 -1.32
N HIS A 108 -14.41 -9.51 -2.41
CA HIS A 108 -15.31 -9.52 -3.57
C HIS A 108 -15.44 -10.91 -4.22
N ALA A 109 -14.34 -11.68 -4.25
CA ALA A 109 -14.33 -13.04 -4.78
C ALA A 109 -14.96 -14.06 -3.81
N ASN A 110 -15.25 -13.68 -2.57
CA ASN A 110 -15.64 -14.59 -1.50
C ASN A 110 -14.65 -15.77 -1.33
N ASP A 111 -13.35 -15.46 -1.44
CA ASP A 111 -12.26 -16.44 -1.40
C ASP A 111 -11.43 -16.27 -0.12
N SER A 112 -11.61 -17.20 0.82
CA SER A 112 -10.89 -17.20 2.10
C SER A 112 -9.38 -17.34 1.95
N GLU A 113 -8.89 -18.17 1.03
CA GLU A 113 -7.45 -18.38 0.81
C GLU A 113 -6.82 -17.10 0.26
N TYR A 114 -7.52 -16.43 -0.64
CA TYR A 114 -7.09 -15.15 -1.19
C TYR A 114 -6.94 -14.10 -0.09
N ILE A 115 -8.01 -13.83 0.69
CA ILE A 115 -7.96 -12.86 1.80
C ILE A 115 -6.83 -13.18 2.76
N ILE A 116 -6.74 -14.44 3.24
CA ILE A 116 -5.76 -14.85 4.24
C ILE A 116 -4.34 -14.64 3.71
N THR A 117 -4.08 -15.03 2.47
CA THR A 117 -2.75 -14.92 1.86
C THR A 117 -2.34 -13.46 1.68
N GLU A 118 -3.25 -12.60 1.25
CA GLU A 118 -3.02 -11.16 1.11
C GLU A 118 -2.82 -10.48 2.48
N MET A 119 -3.64 -10.82 3.47
CA MET A 119 -3.49 -10.32 4.85
C MET A 119 -2.14 -10.68 5.45
N LEU A 120 -1.68 -11.93 5.28
CA LEU A 120 -0.37 -12.37 5.77
C LEU A 120 0.80 -11.68 5.04
N ASP A 121 0.65 -11.36 3.76
CA ASP A 121 1.65 -10.59 3.00
C ASP A 121 1.70 -9.13 3.47
N PHE A 122 0.52 -8.54 3.73
CA PHE A 122 0.41 -7.18 4.26
C PHE A 122 0.90 -7.07 5.71
N ASP A 123 0.59 -8.05 6.57
CA ASP A 123 1.11 -8.13 7.94
C ASP A 123 2.65 -8.13 7.99
N LYS A 124 3.30 -8.88 7.09
CA LYS A 124 4.77 -8.83 6.95
C LYS A 124 5.26 -7.43 6.54
N THR A 125 4.52 -6.77 5.67
CA THR A 125 4.82 -5.39 5.25
C THR A 125 4.71 -4.42 6.43
N ILE A 126 3.63 -4.53 7.21
CA ILE A 126 3.44 -3.74 8.44
C ILE A 126 4.59 -4.00 9.43
N GLY A 127 4.99 -5.26 9.60
CA GLY A 127 6.15 -5.62 10.43
C GLY A 127 7.41 -4.87 10.06
N LYS A 128 7.74 -4.77 8.76
CA LYS A 128 8.90 -4.01 8.26
C LYS A 128 8.80 -2.51 8.56
N VAL A 129 7.61 -1.92 8.36
CA VAL A 129 7.36 -0.51 8.66
C VAL A 129 7.50 -0.24 10.16
N LEU A 130 6.97 -1.11 11.01
CA LEU A 130 7.11 -1.01 12.47
C LEU A 130 8.57 -1.14 12.92
N ASP A 131 9.36 -2.02 12.32
CA ASP A 131 10.79 -2.16 12.63
C ASP A 131 11.58 -0.91 12.20
N PHE A 132 11.24 -0.31 11.06
CA PHE A 132 11.77 0.98 10.65
C PHE A 132 11.40 2.06 11.67
N ALA A 133 10.12 2.19 12.03
CA ALA A 133 9.62 3.21 12.94
C ALA A 133 10.24 3.09 14.35
N LYS A 134 10.38 1.86 14.87
CA LYS A 134 11.06 1.60 16.15
C LYS A 134 12.53 2.04 16.14
N LYS A 135 13.22 1.80 15.03
CA LYS A 135 14.64 2.17 14.87
C LYS A 135 14.82 3.68 14.70
N ASP A 136 13.93 4.30 13.96
CA ASP A 136 13.92 5.74 13.67
C ASP A 136 13.50 6.56 14.92
N GLY A 137 12.51 6.08 15.66
CA GLY A 137 11.99 6.72 16.87
C GLY A 137 11.14 7.97 16.65
N ASN A 138 11.02 8.44 15.41
CA ASN A 138 10.30 9.66 15.02
C ASN A 138 9.26 9.44 13.91
N THR A 139 8.95 8.19 13.60
CA THR A 139 7.97 7.81 12.59
C THR A 139 6.65 7.41 13.24
N LEU A 140 5.55 8.05 12.82
CA LEU A 140 4.19 7.61 13.11
C LEU A 140 3.77 6.58 12.06
N VAL A 141 3.25 5.45 12.50
CA VAL A 141 2.62 4.43 11.66
C VAL A 141 1.14 4.38 11.98
N VAL A 142 0.29 4.48 10.96
CA VAL A 142 -1.17 4.33 11.07
C VAL A 142 -1.59 3.19 10.14
N VAL A 143 -2.32 2.21 10.65
CA VAL A 143 -2.87 1.08 9.89
C VAL A 143 -4.38 1.13 9.97
N THR A 144 -5.03 1.16 8.83
CA THR A 144 -6.50 1.21 8.71
C THR A 144 -6.94 0.62 7.38
N ALA A 145 -8.22 0.57 7.11
CA ALA A 145 -8.79 0.34 5.79
C ALA A 145 -9.79 1.45 5.45
N ASP A 146 -10.18 1.56 4.19
CA ASP A 146 -11.23 2.46 3.72
C ASP A 146 -12.62 1.88 3.95
N HIS A 147 -12.79 0.55 3.87
CA HIS A 147 -14.02 -0.20 4.17
C HIS A 147 -13.69 -1.67 4.47
N GLU A 148 -14.72 -2.41 4.85
CA GLU A 148 -14.75 -3.86 4.90
C GLU A 148 -15.37 -4.40 3.62
N THR A 149 -14.95 -5.59 3.16
CA THR A 149 -15.45 -6.26 1.94
C THR A 149 -15.75 -7.73 2.23
N GLY A 150 -16.93 -8.18 1.76
CA GLY A 150 -17.36 -9.57 1.85
C GLY A 150 -18.14 -9.93 3.11
N GLY A 151 -18.09 -9.10 4.14
CA GLY A 151 -18.64 -9.45 5.46
C GLY A 151 -18.00 -10.71 6.01
N TYR A 152 -16.68 -10.85 5.82
CA TYR A 152 -15.93 -12.05 6.16
C TYR A 152 -15.81 -12.27 7.66
N ALA A 153 -16.24 -13.44 8.11
CA ALA A 153 -16.17 -13.84 9.52
C ALA A 153 -15.41 -15.17 9.70
N ILE A 154 -14.60 -15.23 10.75
CA ILE A 154 -13.98 -16.48 11.21
C ILE A 154 -14.97 -17.21 12.11
N ASN A 155 -15.41 -18.38 11.69
CA ASN A 155 -16.45 -19.16 12.36
C ASN A 155 -15.90 -20.09 13.45
N PRO A 156 -16.78 -20.53 14.38
CA PRO A 156 -16.44 -21.55 15.36
C PRO A 156 -15.95 -22.85 14.71
N GLY A 157 -14.94 -23.46 15.31
CA GLY A 157 -14.25 -24.64 14.77
C GLY A 157 -12.97 -24.32 14.02
N SER A 158 -12.69 -23.03 13.77
CA SER A 158 -11.38 -22.62 13.26
C SER A 158 -10.28 -22.88 14.27
N GLU A 159 -9.14 -23.33 13.80
CA GLU A 159 -7.93 -23.59 14.58
C GLU A 159 -6.74 -22.83 14.01
N MET A 160 -5.61 -22.85 14.72
CA MET A 160 -4.38 -22.21 14.22
C MET A 160 -3.94 -22.89 12.92
N GLY A 161 -3.91 -22.10 11.82
CA GLY A 161 -3.56 -22.58 10.51
C GLY A 161 -4.71 -23.16 9.68
N GLU A 162 -5.92 -23.30 10.26
CA GLU A 162 -7.12 -23.77 9.57
C GLU A 162 -8.32 -22.88 9.89
N ILE A 163 -8.70 -22.03 8.97
CA ILE A 163 -9.78 -21.06 9.15
C ILE A 163 -11.06 -21.55 8.44
N ILE A 164 -12.14 -21.66 9.21
CA ILE A 164 -13.49 -21.84 8.67
C ILE A 164 -14.09 -20.45 8.49
N GLY A 165 -13.91 -19.87 7.30
CA GLY A 165 -14.43 -18.55 6.95
C GLY A 165 -15.83 -18.61 6.34
N ALA A 166 -16.58 -17.51 6.49
CA ALA A 166 -17.84 -17.32 5.77
C ALA A 166 -18.03 -15.87 5.38
N PHE A 167 -18.70 -15.67 4.26
CA PHE A 167 -19.02 -14.37 3.69
C PHE A 167 -20.52 -14.11 3.79
N THR A 168 -20.93 -12.85 3.92
CA THR A 168 -22.33 -12.43 3.91
C THR A 168 -22.74 -11.72 2.64
N THR A 169 -21.77 -11.25 1.85
CA THR A 169 -21.96 -10.54 0.60
C THR A 169 -20.71 -10.67 -0.27
N ASP A 170 -20.80 -10.30 -1.55
CA ASP A 170 -19.66 -10.07 -2.45
C ASP A 170 -19.31 -8.58 -2.60
N TYR A 171 -19.84 -7.73 -1.71
CA TYR A 171 -19.73 -6.27 -1.75
C TYR A 171 -19.21 -5.71 -0.44
N HIS A 172 -19.08 -4.38 -0.35
CA HIS A 172 -18.67 -3.69 0.86
C HIS A 172 -19.75 -3.76 1.94
N THR A 173 -19.34 -3.77 3.20
CA THR A 173 -20.27 -3.68 4.33
C THR A 173 -20.05 -2.37 5.10
N ALA A 174 -21.02 -2.01 5.93
CA ALA A 174 -20.95 -0.86 6.82
C ALA A 174 -20.31 -1.19 8.18
N ALA A 175 -19.46 -2.22 8.26
CA ALA A 175 -18.74 -2.53 9.48
C ALA A 175 -17.75 -1.42 9.82
N MET A 176 -17.61 -1.13 11.13
CA MET A 176 -16.59 -0.18 11.58
C MET A 176 -15.19 -0.74 11.35
N ILE A 177 -14.33 0.09 10.79
CA ILE A 177 -12.93 -0.25 10.50
C ILE A 177 -12.05 0.13 11.69
N PRO A 178 -11.20 -0.80 12.19
CA PRO A 178 -10.25 -0.47 13.23
C PRO A 178 -9.14 0.44 12.70
N VAL A 179 -8.65 1.33 13.56
CA VAL A 179 -7.44 2.12 13.33
C VAL A 179 -6.43 1.77 14.39
N PHE A 180 -5.23 1.40 13.95
CA PHE A 180 -4.08 1.15 14.82
C PHE A 180 -3.03 2.21 14.57
N ALA A 181 -2.43 2.74 15.62
CA ALA A 181 -1.38 3.73 15.52
C ALA A 181 -0.20 3.39 16.42
N TYR A 182 1.01 3.66 15.95
CA TYR A 182 2.26 3.47 16.68
C TYR A 182 3.21 4.63 16.40
N GLY A 183 3.85 5.17 17.43
CA GLY A 183 4.84 6.25 17.32
C GLY A 183 4.31 7.60 17.80
N PRO A 184 5.08 8.69 17.60
CA PRO A 184 4.72 10.02 18.08
C PRO A 184 3.38 10.50 17.53
N GLY A 185 2.47 10.92 18.42
CA GLY A 185 1.13 11.40 18.06
C GLY A 185 0.10 10.30 17.83
N GLY A 186 0.46 9.02 18.04
CA GLY A 186 -0.43 7.88 17.85
C GLY A 186 -1.70 7.94 18.71
N GLU A 187 -1.65 8.58 19.88
CA GLU A 187 -2.78 8.78 20.78
C GLU A 187 -3.93 9.59 20.17
N MET A 188 -3.66 10.40 19.15
CA MET A 188 -4.69 11.18 18.45
C MET A 188 -5.66 10.30 17.65
N PHE A 189 -5.26 9.06 17.37
CA PHE A 189 -6.07 8.11 16.59
C PHE A 189 -6.98 7.23 17.47
N CYS A 190 -7.08 7.50 18.78
CA CYS A 190 -7.99 6.81 19.67
C CYS A 190 -9.42 7.33 19.53
N GLY A 191 -10.41 6.43 19.53
CA GLY A 191 -11.83 6.77 19.52
C GLY A 191 -12.59 6.27 18.31
N ILE A 192 -13.80 6.77 18.14
CA ILE A 192 -14.68 6.51 16.99
C ILE A 192 -14.90 7.84 16.27
N TYR A 193 -14.58 7.89 15.01
CA TYR A 193 -14.64 9.11 14.19
C TYR A 193 -14.82 8.76 12.71
N GLU A 194 -15.17 9.75 11.91
CA GLU A 194 -15.27 9.62 10.46
C GLU A 194 -13.88 9.40 9.84
N ASN A 195 -13.78 8.62 8.78
CA ASN A 195 -12.51 8.34 8.10
C ASN A 195 -11.77 9.61 7.63
N THR A 196 -12.50 10.66 7.30
CA THR A 196 -11.94 11.97 6.91
C THR A 196 -11.11 12.63 8.00
N ALA A 197 -11.34 12.30 9.28
CA ALA A 197 -10.59 12.85 10.41
C ALA A 197 -9.12 12.40 10.41
N ILE A 198 -8.78 11.25 9.78
CA ILE A 198 -7.40 10.77 9.64
C ILE A 198 -6.53 11.82 8.93
N PHE A 199 -7.06 12.45 7.88
CA PHE A 199 -6.36 13.53 7.18
C PHE A 199 -6.05 14.73 8.11
N ASP A 200 -7.03 15.15 8.91
CA ASP A 200 -6.88 16.28 9.82
C ASP A 200 -5.87 15.96 10.94
N PHE A 201 -5.88 14.73 11.47
CA PHE A 201 -4.90 14.30 12.46
C PHE A 201 -3.47 14.32 11.88
N ILE A 202 -3.25 13.73 10.72
CA ILE A 202 -1.94 13.73 10.04
C ILE A 202 -1.48 15.17 9.75
N LYS A 203 -2.38 16.04 9.32
CA LYS A 203 -2.06 17.43 9.01
C LYS A 203 -1.60 18.22 10.24
N THR A 204 -2.15 17.94 11.43
CA THR A 204 -1.76 18.62 12.67
C THR A 204 -0.39 18.21 13.18
N LEU A 205 0.09 17.01 12.84
CA LEU A 205 1.40 16.49 13.25
C LEU A 205 2.57 17.05 12.43
N LYS A 206 2.30 17.68 11.29
CA LYS A 206 3.30 18.28 10.39
C LYS A 206 3.83 19.66 10.83
N ARG A 207 3.88 19.93 12.13
CA ARG A 207 4.40 21.21 12.64
C ARG A 207 5.74 21.06 13.34
#